data_ec2b0b9ff2c293ac13b7b8c86a92ed22
#
_entry.id   ec2b0b9ff2c293ac13b7b8c86a92ed22
#
_cell.length_a   1.000
_cell.length_b   1.000
_cell.length_c   1.000
_cell.angle_alpha   90.00
_cell.angle_beta   90.00
_cell.angle_gamma   90.00
#
_symmetry.space_group_name_H-M   'P 1'
#
loop_
_entity.id
_entity.type
_entity.pdbx_description
1 polymer ?
#
loop_
_entity_poly.entity_id
_entity_poly.type
_entity_poly.pdbx_seq_one_letter_code
_entity_poly.pdbx_strand_id
1 'polypeptide(L)'
;MALFHLAVTQVKRSAGQSAIASAAYRAGERLYSEYYGEYSDYTRKGGVIGSNILLPPQAPPEYQDRQTLWNAVENAERGKDAQLAYSFDIALQNEFSLEENIALARQFLLEQFVSRGMVVDFAVHQPDKEDGGIPNPHFHVLCPIRPIREDGKWGFKQRRVYRLDGDGNRILDSKGKPLFDAVPTTDWGRPETLEHWREAWAEMCNAKFEEKGLPCRIDHRSYLRQGLDLLPTVHEGPAVRQMEARGIATDKGSLNRWIRAANALLKDLKRRIAALLGWLGEVREELSKPQAPALADLLGAYYGARNAGAWSSKGKVGNLQKFADTVSYLTEQKLFTVDDLEARVTSHNERMTALKEGMDSKQARMKELQDLLEQAGRYRELKPVHDQMNAIHRQGQREKFKAAHEGELRQFYMARRKLKDHFTPEGRLPLTKWRKERDELQQAYQQDYAKYKPIREDLMKLYQVKSVVDSASRQQEQTQTKRRDRDMDR
;
A
#
# COMPACT_ATOMS: atom_id res chain seq x y z
N MET A 1 -19.34 -6.65 -3.13
CA MET A 1 -18.84 -5.38 -2.51
C MET A 1 -17.86 -4.79 -3.50
N ALA A 2 -18.15 -3.62 -4.02
CA ALA A 2 -17.29 -2.92 -4.97
C ALA A 2 -15.90 -2.66 -4.37
N LEU A 3 -14.85 -2.93 -5.11
CA LEU A 3 -13.46 -2.85 -4.67
C LEU A 3 -12.67 -1.95 -5.61
N PHE A 4 -11.93 -0.98 -5.04
CA PHE A 4 -10.93 -0.24 -5.77
C PHE A 4 -9.54 -0.81 -5.51
N HIS A 5 -8.87 -1.23 -6.57
CA HIS A 5 -7.45 -1.54 -6.55
C HIS A 5 -6.85 -1.14 -7.90
N LEU A 6 -5.84 -0.31 -7.89
CA LEU A 6 -4.96 -0.04 -9.01
C LEU A 6 -3.56 0.19 -8.45
N ALA A 7 -2.69 -0.77 -8.68
CA ALA A 7 -1.29 -0.72 -8.29
C ALA A 7 -0.40 -0.69 -9.53
N VAL A 8 0.74 -0.01 -9.43
CA VAL A 8 1.77 -0.02 -10.46
C VAL A 8 3.10 -0.44 -9.88
N THR A 9 3.80 -1.29 -10.59
CA THR A 9 5.17 -1.70 -10.33
C THR A 9 5.99 -1.60 -11.61
N GLN A 10 7.28 -1.85 -11.51
CA GLN A 10 8.15 -1.87 -12.68
C GLN A 10 8.83 -3.23 -12.81
N VAL A 11 8.81 -3.78 -14.01
CA VAL A 11 9.64 -4.94 -14.37
C VAL A 11 11.07 -4.45 -14.57
N LYS A 12 11.99 -4.97 -13.75
CA LYS A 12 13.40 -4.52 -13.71
C LYS A 12 14.35 -5.70 -13.89
N ARG A 13 15.29 -5.55 -14.79
CA ARG A 13 16.35 -6.56 -15.01
C ARG A 13 17.24 -6.73 -13.77
N SER A 14 17.52 -5.64 -13.04
CA SER A 14 18.27 -5.70 -11.77
C SER A 14 17.61 -6.54 -10.68
N ALA A 15 16.29 -6.71 -10.76
CA ALA A 15 15.54 -7.59 -9.85
C ALA A 15 15.48 -9.05 -10.35
N GLY A 16 16.18 -9.39 -11.42
CA GLY A 16 16.14 -10.71 -12.05
C GLY A 16 14.85 -10.97 -12.84
N GLN A 17 14.09 -9.93 -13.19
CA GLN A 17 12.84 -10.04 -13.90
C GLN A 17 13.04 -9.90 -15.41
N SER A 18 12.26 -10.64 -16.19
CA SER A 18 12.19 -10.59 -17.64
C SER A 18 10.81 -10.02 -18.07
N ALA A 19 10.81 -9.19 -19.10
CA ALA A 19 9.57 -8.68 -19.71
C ALA A 19 8.83 -9.81 -20.43
N ILE A 20 9.56 -10.69 -21.15
CA ILE A 20 9.01 -11.89 -21.79
C ILE A 20 8.34 -12.82 -20.77
N ALA A 21 9.05 -13.17 -19.69
CA ALA A 21 8.48 -14.03 -18.65
C ALA A 21 7.25 -13.40 -17.99
N SER A 22 7.30 -12.08 -17.80
CA SER A 22 6.18 -11.32 -17.24
C SER A 22 4.96 -11.31 -18.18
N ALA A 23 5.16 -11.19 -19.48
CA ALA A 23 4.10 -11.23 -20.49
C ALA A 23 3.53 -12.65 -20.61
N ALA A 24 4.39 -13.67 -20.73
CA ALA A 24 4.03 -15.07 -20.78
C ALA A 24 3.17 -15.49 -19.58
N TYR A 25 3.59 -15.08 -18.36
CA TYR A 25 2.85 -15.36 -17.13
C TYR A 25 1.45 -14.76 -17.14
N ARG A 26 1.28 -13.52 -17.63
CA ARG A 26 -0.01 -12.84 -17.63
C ARG A 26 -0.94 -13.40 -18.67
N ALA A 27 -0.43 -13.65 -19.88
CA ALA A 27 -1.22 -14.18 -20.98
C ALA A 27 -1.48 -15.70 -20.88
N GLY A 28 -0.76 -16.43 -20.02
CA GLY A 28 -0.84 -17.89 -19.98
C GLY A 28 -0.22 -18.54 -21.22
N GLU A 29 0.84 -17.94 -21.77
CA GLU A 29 1.45 -18.36 -23.03
C GLU A 29 2.85 -18.93 -22.81
N ARG A 30 3.38 -19.54 -23.87
CA ARG A 30 4.78 -19.95 -23.96
C ARG A 30 5.52 -19.02 -24.92
N LEU A 31 6.45 -18.22 -24.37
CA LEU A 31 7.22 -17.24 -25.13
C LEU A 31 8.72 -17.50 -25.02
N TYR A 32 9.43 -17.28 -26.11
CA TYR A 32 10.90 -17.40 -26.16
C TYR A 32 11.55 -16.04 -25.93
N SER A 33 12.50 -15.99 -25.01
CA SER A 33 13.34 -14.83 -24.78
C SER A 33 14.64 -14.93 -25.57
N GLU A 34 14.84 -14.02 -26.50
CA GLU A 34 16.10 -13.90 -27.24
C GLU A 34 17.25 -13.46 -26.33
N TYR A 35 16.95 -12.58 -25.35
CA TYR A 35 17.94 -12.06 -24.41
C TYR A 35 18.49 -13.12 -23.46
N TYR A 36 17.62 -14.01 -22.97
CA TYR A 36 17.99 -15.06 -22.01
C TYR A 36 18.25 -16.41 -22.70
N GLY A 37 17.83 -16.60 -23.94
CA GLY A 37 17.98 -17.85 -24.69
C GLY A 37 17.12 -18.99 -24.16
N GLU A 38 15.98 -18.68 -23.52
CA GLU A 38 15.11 -19.66 -22.88
C GLU A 38 13.62 -19.39 -23.12
N TYR A 39 12.80 -20.41 -22.92
CA TYR A 39 11.35 -20.32 -22.94
C TYR A 39 10.79 -20.07 -21.57
N SER A 40 9.83 -19.13 -21.48
CA SER A 40 8.93 -18.99 -20.35
C SER A 40 7.59 -19.63 -20.72
N ASP A 41 7.23 -20.74 -20.08
CA ASP A 41 6.04 -21.51 -20.38
C ASP A 41 5.04 -21.46 -19.22
N TYR A 42 3.92 -20.80 -19.45
CA TYR A 42 2.81 -20.66 -18.51
C TYR A 42 1.47 -21.16 -19.09
N THR A 43 1.52 -22.00 -20.13
CA THR A 43 0.32 -22.55 -20.80
C THR A 43 -0.59 -23.39 -19.88
N ARG A 44 -0.05 -23.86 -18.74
CA ARG A 44 -0.80 -24.60 -17.71
C ARG A 44 -1.44 -23.70 -16.65
N LYS A 45 -1.25 -22.38 -16.75
CA LYS A 45 -1.82 -21.43 -15.79
C LYS A 45 -3.33 -21.31 -15.98
N GLY A 46 -4.10 -21.67 -14.96
CA GLY A 46 -5.54 -21.45 -14.91
C GLY A 46 -5.92 -19.98 -14.63
N GLY A 47 -7.20 -19.68 -14.85
CA GLY A 47 -7.78 -18.38 -14.51
C GLY A 47 -7.49 -17.25 -15.50
N VAL A 48 -6.81 -17.48 -16.60
CA VAL A 48 -6.64 -16.50 -17.68
C VAL A 48 -7.87 -16.59 -18.60
N ILE A 49 -8.65 -15.50 -18.62
CA ILE A 49 -9.88 -15.43 -19.44
C ILE A 49 -9.58 -15.00 -20.87
N GLY A 50 -8.63 -14.09 -21.03
CA GLY A 50 -8.20 -13.62 -22.33
C GLY A 50 -7.08 -12.58 -22.20
N SER A 51 -6.38 -12.38 -23.29
CA SER A 51 -5.30 -11.39 -23.39
C SER A 51 -5.34 -10.72 -24.75
N ASN A 52 -4.90 -9.47 -24.82
CA ASN A 52 -4.83 -8.71 -26.06
C ASN A 52 -3.74 -7.63 -25.98
N ILE A 53 -3.26 -7.22 -27.14
CA ILE A 53 -2.33 -6.10 -27.28
C ILE A 53 -3.06 -4.96 -27.98
N LEU A 54 -2.99 -3.77 -27.41
CA LEU A 54 -3.51 -2.53 -27.98
C LEU A 54 -2.32 -1.67 -28.41
N LEU A 55 -2.27 -1.31 -29.66
CA LEU A 55 -1.21 -0.52 -30.24
C LEU A 55 -1.66 0.92 -30.50
N PRO A 56 -0.83 1.92 -30.17
CA PRO A 56 -1.04 3.28 -30.64
C PRO A 56 -0.74 3.36 -32.15
N PRO A 57 -1.29 4.36 -32.87
CA PRO A 57 -1.22 4.42 -34.34
C PRO A 57 0.20 4.37 -34.92
N GLN A 58 1.19 4.89 -34.19
CA GLN A 58 2.60 4.92 -34.61
C GLN A 58 3.35 3.62 -34.36
N ALA A 59 2.75 2.66 -33.66
CA ALA A 59 3.42 1.39 -33.34
C ALA A 59 3.46 0.47 -34.56
N PRO A 60 4.59 -0.25 -34.78
CA PRO A 60 4.68 -1.29 -35.80
C PRO A 60 3.61 -2.36 -35.58
N PRO A 61 2.88 -2.77 -36.65
CA PRO A 61 1.80 -3.75 -36.53
C PRO A 61 2.27 -5.13 -36.09
N GLU A 62 3.54 -5.48 -36.32
CA GLU A 62 4.16 -6.72 -35.84
C GLU A 62 4.18 -6.85 -34.31
N TYR A 63 4.03 -5.74 -33.59
CA TYR A 63 3.92 -5.75 -32.13
C TYR A 63 2.57 -6.26 -31.61
N GLN A 64 1.65 -6.63 -32.51
CA GLN A 64 0.50 -7.46 -32.13
C GLN A 64 0.91 -8.88 -31.72
N ASP A 65 2.06 -9.35 -32.18
CA ASP A 65 2.69 -10.58 -31.67
C ASP A 65 3.43 -10.29 -30.37
N ARG A 66 3.01 -10.93 -29.30
CA ARG A 66 3.53 -10.72 -27.93
C ARG A 66 5.03 -11.03 -27.82
N GLN A 67 5.45 -12.11 -28.47
CA GLN A 67 6.86 -12.50 -28.43
C GLN A 67 7.73 -11.46 -29.15
N THR A 68 7.31 -11.01 -30.31
CA THR A 68 7.99 -9.96 -31.08
C THR A 68 8.06 -8.66 -30.30
N LEU A 69 6.96 -8.21 -29.74
CA LEU A 69 6.90 -6.98 -28.91
C LEU A 69 7.91 -7.03 -27.76
N TRP A 70 7.83 -8.08 -26.94
CA TRP A 70 8.62 -8.10 -25.71
C TRP A 70 10.09 -8.43 -25.93
N ASN A 71 10.44 -9.16 -26.97
CA ASN A 71 11.85 -9.26 -27.40
C ASN A 71 12.39 -7.93 -27.92
N ALA A 72 11.59 -7.18 -28.69
CA ALA A 72 11.98 -5.84 -29.13
C ALA A 72 12.21 -4.87 -27.95
N VAL A 73 11.38 -4.95 -26.89
CA VAL A 73 11.56 -4.18 -25.64
C VAL A 73 12.86 -4.60 -24.93
N GLU A 74 13.11 -5.88 -24.75
CA GLU A 74 14.32 -6.37 -24.08
C GLU A 74 15.60 -6.02 -24.85
N ASN A 75 15.55 -6.11 -26.17
CA ASN A 75 16.67 -5.75 -27.07
C ASN A 75 16.93 -4.23 -27.11
N ALA A 76 15.89 -3.40 -26.96
CA ALA A 76 16.06 -1.95 -26.87
C ALA A 76 16.73 -1.50 -25.56
N GLU A 77 16.73 -2.36 -24.53
CA GLU A 77 17.26 -2.08 -23.21
C GLU A 77 18.59 -2.80 -22.96
N ARG A 78 19.68 -2.09 -23.17
CA ARG A 78 21.05 -2.67 -23.10
C ARG A 78 21.62 -2.79 -21.68
N GLY A 79 21.09 -2.04 -20.71
CA GLY A 79 21.64 -1.98 -19.35
C GLY A 79 21.23 -3.19 -18.50
N LYS A 80 22.16 -3.66 -17.68
CA LYS A 80 21.87 -4.71 -16.67
C LYS A 80 20.87 -4.28 -15.59
N ASP A 81 20.71 -2.97 -15.39
CA ASP A 81 19.79 -2.38 -14.43
C ASP A 81 18.54 -1.78 -15.11
N ALA A 82 18.29 -2.20 -16.37
CA ALA A 82 17.23 -1.65 -17.17
C ALA A 82 15.84 -1.89 -16.55
N GLN A 83 15.06 -0.84 -16.55
CA GLN A 83 13.61 -0.91 -16.30
C GLN A 83 12.94 -1.20 -17.65
N LEU A 84 12.19 -2.29 -17.74
CA LEU A 84 11.68 -2.83 -18.99
C LEU A 84 10.24 -2.36 -19.26
N ALA A 85 9.39 -2.48 -18.26
CA ALA A 85 7.97 -2.19 -18.38
C ALA A 85 7.36 -1.64 -17.09
N TYR A 86 6.30 -0.86 -17.23
CA TYR A 86 5.30 -0.66 -16.18
C TYR A 86 4.36 -1.86 -16.13
N SER A 87 4.07 -2.32 -14.94
CA SER A 87 3.15 -3.40 -14.67
C SER A 87 2.04 -2.93 -13.76
N PHE A 88 0.83 -2.97 -14.25
CA PHE A 88 -0.37 -2.60 -13.49
C PHE A 88 -1.15 -3.84 -13.09
N ASP A 89 -1.77 -3.76 -11.93
CA ASP A 89 -2.71 -4.73 -11.40
C ASP A 89 -3.98 -3.98 -10.99
N ILE A 90 -5.10 -4.28 -11.65
CA ILE A 90 -6.31 -3.49 -11.56
C ILE A 90 -7.50 -4.40 -11.31
N ALA A 91 -8.24 -4.16 -10.21
CA ALA A 91 -9.43 -4.91 -9.88
C ALA A 91 -10.60 -4.58 -10.82
N LEU A 92 -11.30 -5.62 -11.23
CA LEU A 92 -12.60 -5.54 -11.89
C LEU A 92 -13.72 -5.66 -10.86
N GLN A 93 -14.93 -5.32 -11.24
CA GLN A 93 -16.06 -5.28 -10.33
C GLN A 93 -16.89 -6.57 -10.40
N ASN A 94 -17.17 -7.17 -9.26
CA ASN A 94 -18.01 -8.37 -9.17
C ASN A 94 -19.48 -8.10 -9.52
N GLU A 95 -19.89 -6.85 -9.50
CA GLU A 95 -21.24 -6.39 -9.80
C GLU A 95 -21.51 -6.28 -11.30
N PHE A 96 -20.48 -6.38 -12.13
CA PHE A 96 -20.58 -6.36 -13.59
C PHE A 96 -20.42 -7.77 -14.17
N SER A 97 -21.01 -8.02 -15.33
CA SER A 97 -20.72 -9.23 -16.08
C SER A 97 -19.26 -9.24 -16.54
N LEU A 98 -18.78 -10.41 -16.94
CA LEU A 98 -17.41 -10.54 -17.44
C LEU A 98 -17.22 -9.71 -18.73
N GLU A 99 -18.19 -9.73 -19.63
CA GLU A 99 -18.18 -8.96 -20.87
C GLU A 99 -18.16 -7.45 -20.60
N GLU A 100 -18.98 -6.98 -19.66
CA GLU A 100 -18.99 -5.57 -19.23
C GLU A 100 -17.65 -5.15 -18.64
N ASN A 101 -17.06 -5.98 -17.80
CA ASN A 101 -15.73 -5.75 -17.21
C ASN A 101 -14.64 -5.69 -18.29
N ILE A 102 -14.65 -6.59 -19.26
CA ILE A 102 -13.68 -6.59 -20.38
C ILE A 102 -13.86 -5.35 -21.25
N ALA A 103 -15.09 -4.99 -21.57
CA ALA A 103 -15.39 -3.81 -22.37
C ALA A 103 -14.91 -2.52 -21.66
N LEU A 104 -15.21 -2.39 -20.36
CA LEU A 104 -14.80 -1.25 -19.54
C LEU A 104 -13.27 -1.15 -19.41
N ALA A 105 -12.60 -2.28 -19.15
CA ALA A 105 -11.14 -2.34 -19.08
C ALA A 105 -10.51 -1.94 -20.43
N ARG A 106 -11.03 -2.46 -21.54
CA ARG A 106 -10.53 -2.10 -22.88
C ARG A 106 -10.73 -0.62 -23.18
N GLN A 107 -11.89 -0.07 -22.87
CA GLN A 107 -12.18 1.36 -23.04
C GLN A 107 -11.21 2.21 -22.22
N PHE A 108 -11.04 1.89 -20.94
CA PHE A 108 -10.08 2.58 -20.06
C PHE A 108 -8.65 2.56 -20.63
N LEU A 109 -8.18 1.43 -21.12
CA LEU A 109 -6.86 1.28 -21.70
C LEU A 109 -6.69 2.09 -23.00
N LEU A 110 -7.71 2.12 -23.84
CA LEU A 110 -7.68 2.94 -25.07
C LEU A 110 -7.64 4.43 -24.75
N GLU A 111 -8.50 4.88 -23.84
CA GLU A 111 -8.63 6.31 -23.51
C GLU A 111 -7.46 6.84 -22.69
N GLN A 112 -6.93 6.03 -21.76
CA GLN A 112 -5.97 6.53 -20.78
C GLN A 112 -4.51 6.18 -21.10
N PHE A 113 -4.27 5.11 -21.86
CA PHE A 113 -2.93 4.61 -22.16
C PHE A 113 -2.59 4.73 -23.65
N VAL A 114 -3.38 4.10 -24.51
CA VAL A 114 -3.11 4.08 -25.95
C VAL A 114 -3.17 5.48 -26.56
N SER A 115 -4.14 6.30 -26.13
CA SER A 115 -4.25 7.71 -26.54
C SER A 115 -3.02 8.55 -26.19
N ARG A 116 -2.26 8.15 -25.17
CA ARG A 116 -0.97 8.78 -24.77
C ARG A 116 0.24 8.17 -25.47
N GLY A 117 0.01 7.30 -26.47
CA GLY A 117 1.06 6.64 -27.24
C GLY A 117 1.69 5.43 -26.56
N MET A 118 1.07 4.88 -25.53
CA MET A 118 1.54 3.66 -24.88
C MET A 118 1.12 2.41 -25.65
N VAL A 119 2.03 1.47 -25.81
CA VAL A 119 1.70 0.09 -26.15
C VAL A 119 1.17 -0.60 -24.89
N VAL A 120 0.08 -1.31 -25.01
CA VAL A 120 -0.59 -1.97 -23.89
C VAL A 120 -0.76 -3.44 -24.17
N ASP A 121 -0.11 -4.29 -23.40
CA ASP A 121 -0.37 -5.73 -23.36
C ASP A 121 -1.15 -6.03 -22.08
N PHE A 122 -2.41 -6.49 -22.21
CA PHE A 122 -3.24 -6.75 -21.05
C PHE A 122 -3.84 -8.16 -21.08
N ALA A 123 -4.07 -8.69 -19.89
CA ALA A 123 -4.72 -9.98 -19.69
C ALA A 123 -5.74 -9.89 -18.55
N VAL A 124 -6.92 -10.45 -18.79
CA VAL A 124 -8.00 -10.53 -17.79
C VAL A 124 -7.93 -11.88 -17.09
N HIS A 125 -7.94 -11.84 -15.78
CA HIS A 125 -7.87 -13.01 -14.93
C HIS A 125 -9.11 -13.10 -14.04
N GLN A 126 -9.59 -14.33 -13.89
CA GLN A 126 -10.62 -14.68 -12.92
C GLN A 126 -10.18 -15.97 -12.24
N PRO A 127 -9.51 -15.89 -11.09
CA PRO A 127 -9.13 -17.06 -10.32
C PRO A 127 -10.35 -17.86 -9.91
N ASP A 128 -10.25 -19.19 -9.97
CA ASP A 128 -11.38 -20.09 -9.68
C ASP A 128 -11.90 -19.99 -8.25
N LYS A 129 -11.06 -19.62 -7.30
CA LYS A 129 -11.43 -19.41 -5.88
C LYS A 129 -10.51 -18.42 -5.22
N GLU A 130 -11.06 -17.41 -4.57
CA GLU A 130 -10.38 -16.59 -3.58
C GLU A 130 -11.03 -16.72 -2.20
N ASP A 131 -10.37 -16.14 -1.18
CA ASP A 131 -10.76 -16.22 0.23
C ASP A 131 -12.25 -15.99 0.47
N GLY A 132 -12.90 -16.96 1.12
CA GLY A 132 -14.31 -16.88 1.44
C GLY A 132 -15.26 -17.11 0.25
N GLY A 133 -14.77 -17.55 -0.90
CA GLY A 133 -15.59 -17.83 -2.10
C GLY A 133 -16.03 -16.58 -2.87
N ILE A 134 -15.46 -15.41 -2.57
CA ILE A 134 -15.73 -14.17 -3.31
C ILE A 134 -14.81 -14.14 -4.54
N PRO A 135 -15.36 -14.03 -5.77
CA PRO A 135 -14.56 -13.87 -6.98
C PRO A 135 -13.73 -12.57 -6.90
N ASN A 136 -12.50 -12.63 -7.42
CA ASN A 136 -11.63 -11.47 -7.55
C ASN A 136 -11.18 -11.29 -9.00
N PRO A 137 -12.10 -10.93 -9.91
CA PRO A 137 -11.74 -10.63 -11.27
C PRO A 137 -10.83 -9.40 -11.31
N HIS A 138 -9.75 -9.50 -12.07
CA HIS A 138 -8.79 -8.42 -12.23
C HIS A 138 -8.13 -8.49 -13.61
N PHE A 139 -7.50 -7.42 -14.00
CA PHE A 139 -6.68 -7.42 -15.21
C PHE A 139 -5.29 -6.88 -14.93
N HIS A 140 -4.34 -7.51 -15.55
CA HIS A 140 -2.96 -7.07 -15.56
C HIS A 140 -2.67 -6.32 -16.85
N VAL A 141 -1.87 -5.27 -16.73
CA VAL A 141 -1.41 -4.50 -17.87
C VAL A 141 0.10 -4.43 -17.83
N LEU A 142 0.73 -4.60 -18.97
CA LEU A 142 2.15 -4.46 -19.14
C LEU A 142 2.41 -3.45 -20.28
N CYS A 143 3.14 -2.38 -19.98
CA CYS A 143 3.44 -1.32 -20.94
C CYS A 143 4.94 -1.09 -21.00
N PRO A 144 5.57 -1.08 -22.18
CA PRO A 144 6.97 -0.67 -22.32
C PRO A 144 7.20 0.73 -21.76
N ILE A 145 8.34 0.96 -21.09
CA ILE A 145 8.67 2.29 -20.54
C ILE A 145 9.11 3.25 -21.66
N ARG A 146 9.67 2.72 -22.76
CA ARG A 146 10.05 3.54 -23.91
C ARG A 146 8.84 3.90 -24.74
N PRO A 147 8.67 5.15 -25.13
CA PRO A 147 7.68 5.51 -26.13
C PRO A 147 8.11 5.00 -27.53
N ILE A 148 7.14 4.79 -28.41
CA ILE A 148 7.38 4.61 -29.83
C ILE A 148 7.23 5.98 -30.50
N ARG A 149 8.21 6.35 -31.31
CA ARG A 149 8.21 7.57 -32.10
C ARG A 149 7.31 7.44 -33.34
N GLU A 150 7.03 8.55 -34.00
CA GLU A 150 6.24 8.58 -35.23
C GLU A 150 6.82 7.72 -36.37
N ASP A 151 8.17 7.49 -36.35
CA ASP A 151 8.84 6.61 -37.30
C ASP A 151 8.78 5.12 -36.93
N GLY A 152 7.98 4.73 -35.94
CA GLY A 152 7.83 3.37 -35.44
C GLY A 152 8.99 2.84 -34.60
N LYS A 153 10.02 3.63 -34.35
CA LYS A 153 11.19 3.20 -33.57
C LYS A 153 11.04 3.56 -32.09
N TRP A 154 11.75 2.79 -31.25
CA TRP A 154 11.84 3.08 -29.82
C TRP A 154 12.49 4.43 -29.55
N GLY A 155 11.82 5.27 -28.79
CA GLY A 155 12.32 6.55 -28.32
C GLY A 155 13.23 6.42 -27.10
N PHE A 156 13.71 7.53 -26.60
CA PHE A 156 14.50 7.58 -25.37
C PHE A 156 13.56 7.73 -24.14
N LYS A 157 13.93 7.12 -23.01
CA LYS A 157 13.23 7.31 -21.75
C LYS A 157 13.41 8.70 -21.17
N GLN A 158 14.59 9.30 -21.44
CA GLN A 158 14.98 10.59 -20.91
C GLN A 158 15.70 11.39 -21.99
N ARG A 159 15.57 12.69 -21.92
CA ARG A 159 16.33 13.65 -22.72
C ARG A 159 17.26 14.46 -21.82
N ARG A 160 18.37 14.90 -22.36
CA ARG A 160 19.29 15.80 -21.68
C ARG A 160 18.80 17.23 -21.87
N VAL A 161 18.54 17.90 -20.77
CA VAL A 161 18.26 19.35 -20.74
C VAL A 161 19.49 20.00 -20.14
N TYR A 162 20.25 20.71 -20.97
CA TYR A 162 21.49 21.35 -20.52
C TYR A 162 21.15 22.53 -19.62
N ARG A 163 21.90 22.67 -18.54
CA ARG A 163 21.83 23.82 -17.67
C ARG A 163 22.51 25.00 -18.35
N LEU A 164 21.83 26.13 -18.37
CA LEU A 164 22.32 27.36 -18.99
C LEU A 164 22.63 28.40 -17.92
N ASP A 165 23.65 29.24 -18.16
CA ASP A 165 23.93 30.43 -17.38
C ASP A 165 22.98 31.59 -17.76
N GLY A 166 23.17 32.75 -17.12
CA GLY A 166 22.36 33.96 -17.41
C GLY A 166 22.45 34.49 -18.84
N ASP A 167 23.49 34.09 -19.58
CA ASP A 167 23.75 34.50 -20.96
C ASP A 167 23.32 33.45 -21.99
N GLY A 168 22.75 32.32 -21.51
CA GLY A 168 22.28 31.22 -22.36
C GLY A 168 23.36 30.21 -22.76
N ASN A 169 24.58 30.27 -22.21
CA ASN A 169 25.63 29.29 -22.47
C ASN A 169 25.49 28.08 -21.55
N ARG A 170 26.02 26.94 -22.03
CA ARG A 170 25.99 25.70 -21.21
C ARG A 170 26.96 25.80 -20.05
N ILE A 171 26.47 25.58 -18.85
CA ILE A 171 27.31 25.47 -17.63
C ILE A 171 28.14 24.19 -17.72
N LEU A 172 29.46 24.30 -17.50
CA LEU A 172 30.38 23.17 -17.53
C LEU A 172 30.72 22.72 -16.11
N ASP A 173 31.03 21.44 -15.96
CA ASP A 173 31.59 20.87 -14.74
C ASP A 173 33.10 21.21 -14.60
N SER A 174 33.73 20.79 -13.50
CA SER A 174 35.16 20.97 -13.26
C SER A 174 36.07 20.27 -14.28
N LYS A 175 35.51 19.40 -15.16
CA LYS A 175 36.21 18.68 -16.22
C LYS A 175 35.86 19.19 -17.62
N GLY A 176 35.19 20.34 -17.71
CA GLY A 176 34.80 20.97 -18.97
C GLY A 176 33.61 20.26 -19.69
N LYS A 177 32.85 19.41 -19.02
CA LYS A 177 31.68 18.75 -19.61
C LYS A 177 30.41 19.53 -19.29
N PRO A 178 29.49 19.68 -20.27
CA PRO A 178 28.24 20.36 -20.03
C PRO A 178 27.39 19.66 -18.98
N LEU A 179 26.94 20.41 -17.98
CA LEU A 179 25.98 19.96 -17.00
C LEU A 179 24.58 19.85 -17.63
N PHE A 180 23.87 18.79 -17.32
CA PHE A 180 22.52 18.58 -17.81
C PHE A 180 21.68 17.87 -16.76
N ASP A 181 20.37 18.09 -16.83
CA ASP A 181 19.38 17.32 -16.11
C ASP A 181 18.81 16.25 -17.06
N ALA A 182 18.67 15.02 -16.55
CA ALA A 182 18.01 13.94 -17.26
C ALA A 182 16.49 14.03 -17.02
N VAL A 183 15.78 14.57 -17.99
CA VAL A 183 14.33 14.78 -17.89
C VAL A 183 13.60 13.65 -18.62
N PRO A 184 12.62 12.97 -17.98
CA PRO A 184 11.79 11.98 -18.65
C PRO A 184 11.16 12.52 -19.93
N THR A 185 11.11 11.71 -20.99
CA THR A 185 10.49 12.09 -22.27
C THR A 185 8.96 11.97 -22.24
N THR A 186 8.45 11.20 -21.30
CA THR A 186 7.01 11.00 -21.05
C THR A 186 6.67 11.32 -19.61
N ASP A 187 5.40 11.55 -19.34
CA ASP A 187 4.86 11.74 -18.00
C ASP A 187 4.39 10.43 -17.34
N TRP A 188 4.52 9.29 -18.01
CA TRP A 188 3.94 8.00 -17.62
C TRP A 188 4.40 7.51 -16.24
N GLY A 189 5.58 7.89 -15.81
CA GLY A 189 6.14 7.54 -14.50
C GLY A 189 5.90 8.57 -13.39
N ARG A 190 5.13 9.64 -13.65
CA ARG A 190 4.88 10.69 -12.66
C ARG A 190 3.78 10.29 -11.68
N PRO A 191 3.88 10.69 -10.42
CA PRO A 191 2.83 10.44 -9.43
C PRO A 191 1.47 11.03 -9.82
N GLU A 192 1.45 12.20 -10.47
CA GLU A 192 0.25 12.87 -10.91
C GLU A 192 -0.47 12.06 -12.00
N THR A 193 0.28 11.45 -12.91
CA THR A 193 -0.27 10.59 -13.98
C THR A 193 -0.87 9.31 -13.37
N LEU A 194 -0.21 8.72 -12.39
CA LEU A 194 -0.76 7.55 -11.68
C LEU A 194 -2.05 7.92 -10.95
N GLU A 195 -2.08 9.07 -10.27
CA GLU A 195 -3.27 9.54 -9.57
C GLU A 195 -4.43 9.77 -10.54
N HIS A 196 -4.15 10.40 -11.70
CA HIS A 196 -5.13 10.58 -12.78
C HIS A 196 -5.70 9.22 -13.27
N TRP A 197 -4.86 8.21 -13.51
CA TRP A 197 -5.35 6.89 -13.93
C TRP A 197 -6.21 6.22 -12.85
N ARG A 198 -5.86 6.39 -11.57
CA ARG A 198 -6.64 5.87 -10.45
C ARG A 198 -8.01 6.54 -10.37
N GLU A 199 -8.06 7.85 -10.54
CA GLU A 199 -9.28 8.64 -10.59
C GLU A 199 -10.15 8.23 -11.77
N ALA A 200 -9.61 8.25 -12.99
CA ALA A 200 -10.31 7.88 -14.22
C ALA A 200 -10.91 6.47 -14.15
N TRP A 201 -10.18 5.49 -13.60
CA TRP A 201 -10.71 4.13 -13.40
C TRP A 201 -11.89 4.13 -12.42
N ALA A 202 -11.78 4.85 -11.31
CA ALA A 202 -12.88 4.95 -10.34
C ALA A 202 -14.11 5.63 -10.94
N GLU A 203 -13.93 6.70 -11.70
CA GLU A 203 -15.01 7.43 -12.38
C GLU A 203 -15.72 6.55 -13.41
N MET A 204 -14.99 5.84 -14.25
CA MET A 204 -15.56 4.91 -15.25
C MET A 204 -16.37 3.80 -14.58
N CYS A 205 -15.86 3.19 -13.52
CA CYS A 205 -16.61 2.19 -12.76
C CYS A 205 -17.86 2.79 -12.10
N ASN A 206 -17.75 3.99 -11.54
CA ASN A 206 -18.87 4.66 -10.88
C ASN A 206 -19.95 5.08 -11.89
N ALA A 207 -19.59 5.54 -13.06
CA ALA A 207 -20.52 5.81 -14.15
C ALA A 207 -21.29 4.54 -14.57
N LYS A 208 -20.57 3.40 -14.64
CA LYS A 208 -21.19 2.12 -14.95
C LYS A 208 -22.12 1.61 -13.84
N PHE A 209 -21.76 1.82 -12.57
CA PHE A 209 -22.67 1.54 -11.45
C PHE A 209 -23.94 2.36 -11.52
N GLU A 210 -23.83 3.64 -11.88
CA GLU A 210 -24.96 4.54 -12.05
C GLU A 210 -25.86 4.13 -13.22
N GLU A 211 -25.28 3.85 -14.38
CA GLU A 211 -26.01 3.32 -15.55
C GLU A 211 -26.85 2.07 -15.20
N LYS A 212 -26.29 1.21 -14.35
CA LYS A 212 -26.98 -0.02 -13.91
C LYS A 212 -27.91 0.18 -12.71
N GLY A 213 -28.06 1.40 -12.18
CA GLY A 213 -28.86 1.69 -10.99
C GLY A 213 -28.32 1.03 -9.70
N LEU A 214 -27.06 0.68 -9.64
CA LEU A 214 -26.44 0.02 -8.49
C LEU A 214 -26.00 1.08 -7.44
N PRO A 215 -26.25 0.86 -6.14
CA PRO A 215 -25.87 1.82 -5.09
C PRO A 215 -24.37 1.74 -4.75
N CYS A 216 -23.60 0.93 -5.45
CA CYS A 216 -22.17 0.77 -5.23
C CYS A 216 -21.40 1.99 -5.73
N ARG A 217 -20.33 2.32 -5.05
CA ARG A 217 -19.35 3.33 -5.47
C ARG A 217 -17.96 2.89 -5.01
N ILE A 218 -16.95 3.22 -5.81
CA ILE A 218 -15.53 3.05 -5.46
C ILE A 218 -14.85 4.42 -5.44
N ASP A 219 -13.81 4.54 -4.64
CA ASP A 219 -13.01 5.76 -4.52
C ASP A 219 -11.52 5.40 -4.60
N HIS A 220 -10.79 6.10 -5.46
CA HIS A 220 -9.35 5.90 -5.69
C HIS A 220 -8.49 6.40 -4.55
N ARG A 221 -9.02 7.30 -3.71
CA ARG A 221 -8.29 7.93 -2.61
C ARG A 221 -8.15 6.98 -1.43
N SER A 222 -7.10 7.17 -0.65
CA SER A 222 -6.95 6.48 0.63
C SER A 222 -8.08 6.87 1.60
N TYR A 223 -8.41 6.01 2.56
CA TYR A 223 -9.43 6.31 3.57
C TYR A 223 -9.17 7.64 4.29
N LEU A 224 -7.89 7.96 4.56
CA LEU A 224 -7.53 9.24 5.15
C LEU A 224 -7.92 10.42 4.24
N ARG A 225 -7.66 10.34 2.94
CA ARG A 225 -8.03 11.38 1.96
C ARG A 225 -9.55 11.46 1.75
N GLN A 226 -10.26 10.37 1.97
CA GLN A 226 -11.73 10.32 1.96
C GLN A 226 -12.35 10.87 3.25
N GLY A 227 -11.55 11.20 4.27
CA GLY A 227 -12.04 11.60 5.59
C GLY A 227 -12.68 10.45 6.38
N LEU A 228 -12.36 9.20 6.03
CA LEU A 228 -12.86 8.01 6.69
C LEU A 228 -11.89 7.55 7.77
N ASP A 229 -12.38 7.39 8.99
CA ASP A 229 -11.61 6.86 10.12
C ASP A 229 -11.49 5.32 10.04
N LEU A 230 -11.08 4.81 8.88
CA LEU A 230 -10.89 3.38 8.64
C LEU A 230 -9.41 3.06 8.46
N LEU A 231 -9.01 1.93 9.01
CA LEU A 231 -7.66 1.40 8.79
C LEU A 231 -7.65 0.57 7.50
N PRO A 232 -6.72 0.83 6.57
CA PRO A 232 -6.56 0.00 5.39
C PRO A 232 -5.96 -1.36 5.74
N THR A 233 -6.44 -2.42 5.10
CA THR A 233 -5.81 -3.75 5.19
C THR A 233 -4.49 -3.78 4.44
N VAL A 234 -3.60 -4.69 4.85
CA VAL A 234 -2.29 -4.90 4.22
C VAL A 234 -2.40 -6.02 3.18
N HIS A 235 -1.79 -5.84 2.02
CA HIS A 235 -1.76 -6.88 1.00
C HIS A 235 -1.05 -8.14 1.50
N GLU A 236 -1.74 -9.28 1.49
CA GLU A 236 -1.24 -10.54 2.03
C GLU A 236 -0.32 -11.27 1.04
N GLY A 237 -0.56 -11.17 -0.22
CA GLY A 237 0.16 -11.93 -1.25
C GLY A 237 -0.20 -13.43 -1.27
N PRO A 238 0.14 -14.17 -2.35
CA PRO A 238 -0.29 -15.56 -2.52
C PRO A 238 0.23 -16.53 -1.46
N ALA A 239 1.49 -16.37 -1.05
CA ALA A 239 2.10 -17.26 -0.07
C ALA A 239 1.44 -17.14 1.32
N VAL A 240 1.17 -15.91 1.76
CA VAL A 240 0.48 -15.66 3.05
C VAL A 240 -0.93 -16.20 3.02
N ARG A 241 -1.68 -15.97 1.95
CA ARG A 241 -3.04 -16.52 1.78
C ARG A 241 -3.05 -18.04 1.81
N GLN A 242 -2.10 -18.69 1.15
CA GLN A 242 -1.99 -20.15 1.15
C GLN A 242 -1.67 -20.69 2.55
N MET A 243 -0.84 -20.00 3.34
CA MET A 243 -0.56 -20.37 4.73
C MET A 243 -1.79 -20.21 5.62
N GLU A 244 -2.49 -19.09 5.52
CA GLU A 244 -3.72 -18.79 6.25
C GLU A 244 -4.84 -19.79 5.91
N ALA A 245 -5.00 -20.17 4.64
CA ALA A 245 -5.97 -21.16 4.19
C ALA A 245 -5.68 -22.57 4.75
N ARG A 246 -4.42 -22.85 5.10
CA ARG A 246 -4.00 -24.10 5.79
C ARG A 246 -4.10 -23.99 7.31
N GLY A 247 -4.64 -22.91 7.86
CA GLY A 247 -4.75 -22.69 9.30
C GLY A 247 -3.45 -22.21 9.96
N ILE A 248 -2.43 -21.85 9.18
CA ILE A 248 -1.16 -21.31 9.69
C ILE A 248 -1.31 -19.80 9.82
N ALA A 249 -1.40 -19.32 11.07
CA ALA A 249 -1.50 -17.90 11.35
C ALA A 249 -0.22 -17.15 10.91
N THR A 250 -0.39 -16.08 10.15
CA THR A 250 0.70 -15.20 9.70
C THR A 250 0.58 -13.81 10.31
N ASP A 251 1.68 -13.08 10.38
CA ASP A 251 1.67 -11.71 10.92
C ASP A 251 0.74 -10.79 10.11
N LYS A 252 0.76 -10.89 8.77
CA LYS A 252 -0.11 -10.11 7.90
C LYS A 252 -1.58 -10.51 8.00
N GLY A 253 -1.87 -11.80 8.05
CA GLY A 253 -3.24 -12.31 8.23
C GLY A 253 -3.80 -11.91 9.59
N SER A 254 -3.00 -12.03 10.64
CA SER A 254 -3.37 -11.60 12.00
C SER A 254 -3.61 -10.10 12.07
N LEU A 255 -2.76 -9.30 11.43
CA LEU A 255 -2.93 -7.85 11.32
C LEU A 255 -4.22 -7.49 10.58
N ASN A 256 -4.50 -8.15 9.46
CA ASN A 256 -5.72 -7.91 8.69
C ASN A 256 -6.99 -8.31 9.45
N ARG A 257 -6.96 -9.44 10.18
CA ARG A 257 -8.07 -9.82 11.08
C ARG A 257 -8.32 -8.75 12.14
N TRP A 258 -7.23 -8.27 12.74
CA TRP A 258 -7.32 -7.18 13.73
C TRP A 258 -7.87 -5.88 13.11
N ILE A 259 -7.38 -5.47 11.93
CA ILE A 259 -7.87 -4.28 11.21
C ILE A 259 -9.37 -4.42 10.91
N ARG A 260 -9.81 -5.58 10.41
CA ARG A 260 -11.23 -5.83 10.13
C ARG A 260 -12.08 -5.74 11.40
N ALA A 261 -11.60 -6.33 12.50
CA ALA A 261 -12.27 -6.26 13.80
C ALA A 261 -12.33 -4.82 14.34
N ALA A 262 -11.23 -4.08 14.24
CA ALA A 262 -11.17 -2.67 14.64
C ALA A 262 -12.12 -1.79 13.83
N ASN A 263 -12.16 -1.97 12.51
CA ASN A 263 -13.08 -1.23 11.63
C ASN A 263 -14.54 -1.61 11.89
N ALA A 264 -14.83 -2.89 12.16
CA ALA A 264 -16.17 -3.34 12.53
C ALA A 264 -16.61 -2.76 13.87
N LEU A 265 -15.73 -2.74 14.86
CA LEU A 265 -15.97 -2.11 16.17
C LEU A 265 -16.21 -0.61 16.03
N LEU A 266 -15.41 0.07 15.21
CA LEU A 266 -15.60 1.51 14.93
C LEU A 266 -16.95 1.78 14.26
N LYS A 267 -17.36 0.93 13.31
CA LYS A 267 -18.67 1.01 12.67
C LYS A 267 -19.80 0.76 13.66
N ASP A 268 -19.64 -0.23 14.55
CA ASP A 268 -20.62 -0.52 15.61
C ASP A 268 -20.70 0.61 16.63
N LEU A 269 -19.56 1.17 17.05
CA LEU A 269 -19.49 2.34 17.91
C LEU A 269 -20.18 3.56 17.28
N LYS A 270 -19.90 3.86 15.99
CA LYS A 270 -20.59 4.95 15.28
C LYS A 270 -22.09 4.72 15.20
N ARG A 271 -22.53 3.47 14.99
CA ARG A 271 -23.96 3.10 14.99
C ARG A 271 -24.59 3.28 16.38
N ARG A 272 -23.90 2.82 17.44
CA ARG A 272 -24.35 2.99 18.83
C ARG A 272 -24.37 4.46 19.24
N ILE A 273 -23.36 5.20 18.86
CA ILE A 273 -23.32 6.65 19.05
C ILE A 273 -24.50 7.31 18.33
N ALA A 274 -24.80 6.94 17.09
CA ALA A 274 -25.95 7.45 16.36
C ALA A 274 -27.31 7.07 17.00
N ALA A 275 -27.40 5.88 17.58
CA ALA A 275 -28.58 5.42 18.31
C ALA A 275 -28.75 6.13 19.67
N LEU A 276 -27.64 6.43 20.33
CA LEU A 276 -27.61 7.04 21.65
C LEU A 276 -27.77 8.57 21.63
N LEU A 277 -27.47 9.25 20.48
CA LEU A 277 -27.80 10.66 20.25
C LEU A 277 -29.33 10.96 20.35
N GLY A 278 -30.20 9.96 20.26
CA GLY A 278 -31.62 10.06 20.46
C GLY A 278 -32.11 10.13 21.92
N TRP A 279 -31.41 9.48 22.84
CA TRP A 279 -31.85 9.37 24.25
C TRP A 279 -31.45 10.55 25.14
N LEU A 280 -30.53 11.39 24.74
CA LEU A 280 -29.98 12.53 25.49
C LEU A 280 -30.95 13.72 25.65
N GLY A 281 -32.02 13.81 24.82
CA GLY A 281 -33.07 14.83 25.04
C GLY A 281 -33.76 14.69 26.38
N GLU A 282 -33.98 13.44 26.81
CA GLU A 282 -34.75 13.12 28.03
C GLU A 282 -33.89 13.22 29.32
N VAL A 283 -32.60 13.01 29.26
CA VAL A 283 -31.71 13.03 30.45
C VAL A 283 -31.30 14.46 30.85
N ARG A 284 -31.45 15.45 29.95
CA ARG A 284 -31.07 16.85 30.23
C ARG A 284 -31.92 17.46 31.35
N GLU A 285 -33.17 17.04 31.52
CA GLU A 285 -34.04 17.51 32.62
C GLU A 285 -33.64 16.94 33.98
N GLU A 286 -33.04 15.75 34.03
CA GLU A 286 -32.56 15.13 35.28
C GLU A 286 -31.18 15.61 35.73
N LEU A 287 -30.29 16.03 34.77
CA LEU A 287 -28.91 16.50 35.05
C LEU A 287 -28.86 17.96 35.53
N SER A 288 -29.96 18.64 35.70
CA SER A 288 -29.98 20.04 36.21
C SER A 288 -29.77 20.17 37.73
N LYS A 289 -29.40 19.10 38.44
CA LYS A 289 -29.08 19.16 39.88
C LYS A 289 -27.57 19.27 40.13
N PRO A 290 -27.12 20.07 41.12
CA PRO A 290 -25.77 20.66 41.15
C PRO A 290 -24.69 19.67 41.64
N GLN A 291 -23.61 19.73 41.00
CA GLN A 291 -22.23 19.25 41.21
C GLN A 291 -21.73 18.33 40.08
N ALA A 292 -21.71 18.89 38.89
CA ALA A 292 -20.93 18.28 37.80
C ALA A 292 -19.50 18.89 37.81
N PRO A 293 -18.46 18.11 37.48
CA PRO A 293 -17.11 18.63 37.28
C PRO A 293 -17.10 19.76 36.23
N ALA A 294 -16.17 20.72 36.32
CA ALA A 294 -16.09 21.88 35.40
C ALA A 294 -16.02 21.45 33.92
N LEU A 295 -15.39 20.29 33.65
CA LEU A 295 -15.35 19.66 32.34
C LEU A 295 -16.73 19.16 31.83
N ALA A 296 -17.56 18.66 32.73
CA ALA A 296 -18.89 18.19 32.40
C ALA A 296 -19.86 19.36 32.07
N ASP A 297 -19.72 20.49 32.72
CA ASP A 297 -20.48 21.71 32.42
C ASP A 297 -20.16 22.24 31.03
N LEU A 298 -18.91 22.22 30.67
CA LEU A 298 -18.38 22.64 29.36
C LEU A 298 -18.91 21.75 28.23
N LEU A 299 -18.90 20.45 28.44
CA LEU A 299 -19.48 19.47 27.54
C LEU A 299 -21.00 19.58 27.42
N GLY A 300 -21.69 19.82 28.56
CA GLY A 300 -23.14 20.03 28.62
C GLY A 300 -23.59 21.23 27.78
N ALA A 301 -22.88 22.35 27.88
CA ALA A 301 -23.14 23.54 27.07
C ALA A 301 -22.92 23.27 25.57
N TYR A 302 -21.87 22.59 25.21
CA TYR A 302 -21.58 22.23 23.82
C TYR A 302 -22.62 21.32 23.18
N TYR A 303 -22.97 20.22 23.85
CA TYR A 303 -23.95 19.29 23.33
C TYR A 303 -25.38 19.89 23.37
N GLY A 304 -25.64 20.78 24.32
CA GLY A 304 -26.90 21.55 24.39
C GLY A 304 -27.10 22.46 23.19
N ALA A 305 -26.09 23.22 22.81
CA ALA A 305 -26.10 24.08 21.62
C ALA A 305 -26.30 23.26 20.33
N ARG A 306 -25.63 22.11 20.25
CA ARG A 306 -25.72 21.19 19.11
C ARG A 306 -27.11 20.53 18.99
N ASN A 307 -27.79 20.29 20.10
CA ASN A 307 -29.14 19.77 20.12
C ASN A 307 -30.19 20.82 19.71
N ALA A 308 -29.96 22.06 20.03
CA ALA A 308 -30.85 23.16 19.59
C ALA A 308 -30.81 23.32 18.05
N GLY A 309 -29.69 23.03 17.40
CA GLY A 309 -29.52 23.05 15.93
C GLY A 309 -29.86 21.74 15.21
N ALA A 310 -30.24 20.69 15.92
CA ALA A 310 -30.48 19.38 15.30
C ALA A 310 -31.89 19.24 14.71
N TRP A 311 -31.98 18.98 13.41
CA TRP A 311 -33.24 18.90 12.64
C TRP A 311 -34.03 17.59 12.85
N SER A 312 -33.45 16.53 13.43
CA SER A 312 -34.11 15.23 13.61
C SER A 312 -34.02 14.71 15.04
N SER A 313 -35.03 13.98 15.47
CA SER A 313 -35.09 13.29 16.76
C SER A 313 -33.87 12.31 16.92
N LYS A 314 -33.43 11.64 15.83
CA LYS A 314 -32.22 10.83 15.78
C LYS A 314 -30.96 11.64 16.07
N GLY A 315 -30.86 12.87 15.57
CA GLY A 315 -29.74 13.77 15.84
C GLY A 315 -29.66 14.18 17.31
N LYS A 316 -30.77 14.46 17.92
CA LYS A 316 -30.89 14.87 19.34
C LYS A 316 -30.46 13.77 20.31
N VAL A 317 -30.90 12.53 20.07
CA VAL A 317 -30.63 11.36 20.92
C VAL A 317 -29.13 10.99 20.89
N GLY A 318 -28.43 11.02 19.76
CA GLY A 318 -27.04 10.68 19.71
C GLY A 318 -26.09 11.73 20.33
N ASN A 319 -26.45 13.04 20.36
CA ASN A 319 -25.64 14.03 21.09
C ASN A 319 -25.69 13.77 22.62
N LEU A 320 -26.89 13.39 23.17
CA LEU A 320 -27.08 13.15 24.59
C LEU A 320 -26.30 11.97 25.11
N GLN A 321 -26.24 10.91 24.33
CA GLN A 321 -25.53 9.70 24.69
C GLN A 321 -24.02 9.86 24.61
N LYS A 322 -23.50 10.61 23.59
CA LYS A 322 -22.09 11.01 23.58
C LYS A 322 -21.73 11.79 24.83
N PHE A 323 -22.57 12.68 25.25
CA PHE A 323 -22.39 13.40 26.49
C PHE A 323 -22.34 12.46 27.70
N ALA A 324 -23.34 11.59 27.85
CA ALA A 324 -23.38 10.62 28.95
C ALA A 324 -22.17 9.67 28.95
N ASP A 325 -21.83 9.10 27.80
CA ASP A 325 -20.69 8.19 27.68
C ASP A 325 -19.37 8.93 27.96
N THR A 326 -19.25 10.19 27.50
CA THR A 326 -18.05 11.02 27.74
C THR A 326 -17.93 11.36 29.21
N VAL A 327 -19.02 11.78 29.87
CA VAL A 327 -18.98 12.12 31.30
C VAL A 327 -18.76 10.88 32.15
N SER A 328 -19.35 9.74 31.82
CA SER A 328 -19.08 8.44 32.48
C SER A 328 -17.62 8.06 32.38
N TYR A 329 -17.05 8.12 31.19
CA TYR A 329 -15.63 7.83 30.96
C TYR A 329 -14.73 8.78 31.76
N LEU A 330 -14.99 10.10 31.75
CA LEU A 330 -14.20 11.09 32.50
C LEU A 330 -14.28 10.83 34.01
N THR A 331 -15.45 10.48 34.52
CA THR A 331 -15.67 10.16 35.93
C THR A 331 -14.93 8.89 36.32
N GLU A 332 -15.00 7.84 35.54
CA GLU A 332 -14.28 6.57 35.75
C GLU A 332 -12.76 6.79 35.75
N GLN A 333 -12.26 7.65 34.83
CA GLN A 333 -10.84 7.96 34.71
C GLN A 333 -10.36 9.05 35.70
N LYS A 334 -11.28 9.63 36.49
CA LYS A 334 -11.01 10.75 37.45
C LYS A 334 -10.41 11.97 36.77
N LEU A 335 -10.92 12.33 35.61
CA LEU A 335 -10.51 13.50 34.84
C LEU A 335 -11.58 14.58 35.00
N PHE A 336 -11.33 15.54 35.89
CA PHE A 336 -12.33 16.55 36.28
C PHE A 336 -12.05 17.94 35.70
N THR A 337 -10.79 18.18 35.27
CA THR A 337 -10.35 19.45 34.69
C THR A 337 -9.76 19.25 33.30
N VAL A 338 -9.65 20.33 32.54
CA VAL A 338 -8.98 20.32 31.23
C VAL A 338 -7.50 19.94 31.39
N ASP A 339 -6.87 20.42 32.46
CA ASP A 339 -5.45 20.13 32.77
C ASP A 339 -5.25 18.63 33.05
N ASP A 340 -6.17 17.98 33.77
CA ASP A 340 -6.12 16.51 34.00
C ASP A 340 -6.20 15.74 32.68
N LEU A 341 -7.07 16.19 31.78
CA LEU A 341 -7.22 15.57 30.44
C LEU A 341 -5.95 15.74 29.61
N GLU A 342 -5.38 16.95 29.59
CA GLU A 342 -4.15 17.24 28.85
C GLU A 342 -2.94 16.48 29.41
N ALA A 343 -2.78 16.46 30.71
CA ALA A 343 -1.73 15.70 31.38
C ALA A 343 -1.82 14.19 31.04
N ARG A 344 -3.05 13.65 31.05
CA ARG A 344 -3.30 12.24 30.70
C ARG A 344 -2.97 11.96 29.23
N VAL A 345 -3.40 12.81 28.30
CA VAL A 345 -3.08 12.70 26.86
C VAL A 345 -1.58 12.74 26.64
N THR A 346 -0.88 13.68 27.28
CA THR A 346 0.59 13.80 27.16
C THR A 346 1.30 12.54 27.66
N SER A 347 0.97 12.08 28.86
CA SER A 347 1.55 10.88 29.44
C SER A 347 1.31 9.62 28.59
N HIS A 348 0.10 9.47 27.99
CA HIS A 348 -0.20 8.34 27.13
C HIS A 348 0.53 8.40 25.79
N ASN A 349 0.71 9.61 25.22
CA ASN A 349 1.51 9.80 24.01
C ASN A 349 2.97 9.44 24.23
N GLU A 350 3.57 9.90 25.30
CA GLU A 350 4.96 9.58 25.64
C GLU A 350 5.17 8.08 25.79
N ARG A 351 4.28 7.41 26.54
CA ARG A 351 4.33 5.96 26.73
C ARG A 351 4.11 5.20 25.43
N MET A 352 3.17 5.65 24.59
CA MET A 352 2.90 5.04 23.29
C MET A 352 4.08 5.20 22.36
N THR A 353 4.71 6.37 22.31
CA THR A 353 5.89 6.65 21.50
C THR A 353 7.05 5.76 21.90
N ALA A 354 7.36 5.68 23.20
CA ALA A 354 8.43 4.82 23.71
C ALA A 354 8.20 3.33 23.39
N LEU A 355 6.96 2.84 23.54
CA LEU A 355 6.63 1.46 23.17
C LEU A 355 6.76 1.23 21.67
N LYS A 356 6.32 2.19 20.84
CA LYS A 356 6.41 2.09 19.38
C LYS A 356 7.85 2.05 18.91
N GLU A 357 8.70 2.94 19.38
CA GLU A 357 10.13 2.95 19.06
C GLU A 357 10.81 1.63 19.45
N GLY A 358 10.49 1.11 20.62
CA GLY A 358 10.96 -0.20 21.07
C GLY A 358 10.49 -1.35 20.19
N MET A 359 9.26 -1.31 19.72
CA MET A 359 8.68 -2.30 18.80
C MET A 359 9.31 -2.21 17.41
N ASP A 360 9.48 -0.98 16.87
CA ASP A 360 10.07 -0.73 15.56
C ASP A 360 11.53 -1.23 15.52
N SER A 361 12.30 -0.97 16.59
CA SER A 361 13.66 -1.49 16.74
C SER A 361 13.72 -3.02 16.74
N LYS A 362 12.83 -3.68 17.51
CA LYS A 362 12.73 -5.13 17.52
C LYS A 362 12.35 -5.70 16.17
N GLN A 363 11.41 -5.07 15.48
CA GLN A 363 10.97 -5.48 14.15
C GLN A 363 12.09 -5.35 13.10
N ALA A 364 12.86 -4.25 13.14
CA ALA A 364 14.00 -4.06 12.27
C ALA A 364 15.06 -5.17 12.48
N ARG A 365 15.36 -5.48 13.74
CA ARG A 365 16.32 -6.53 14.07
C ARG A 365 15.83 -7.93 13.69
N MET A 366 14.56 -8.24 13.90
CA MET A 366 13.97 -9.51 13.46
C MET A 366 14.04 -9.67 11.94
N LYS A 367 13.79 -8.60 11.19
CA LYS A 367 13.90 -8.59 9.73
C LYS A 367 15.33 -8.85 9.26
N GLU A 368 16.31 -8.24 9.91
CA GLU A 368 17.73 -8.48 9.64
C GLU A 368 18.11 -9.94 9.91
N LEU A 369 17.72 -10.47 11.06
CA LEU A 369 17.95 -11.88 11.42
C LEU A 369 17.27 -12.83 10.44
N GLN A 370 16.08 -12.49 9.97
CA GLN A 370 15.36 -13.30 8.98
C GLN A 370 16.09 -13.31 7.62
N ASP A 371 16.60 -12.16 7.16
CA ASP A 371 17.40 -12.11 5.93
C ASP A 371 18.70 -12.91 6.09
N LEU A 372 19.39 -12.79 7.23
CA LEU A 372 20.59 -13.57 7.51
C LEU A 372 20.32 -15.08 7.51
N LEU A 373 19.23 -15.53 8.11
CA LEU A 373 18.82 -16.94 8.12
C LEU A 373 18.48 -17.45 6.72
N GLU A 374 17.81 -16.63 5.91
CA GLU A 374 17.50 -16.95 4.52
C GLU A 374 18.76 -17.08 3.67
N GLN A 375 19.70 -16.11 3.80
CA GLN A 375 20.97 -16.17 3.11
C GLN A 375 21.81 -17.38 3.55
N ALA A 376 21.76 -17.71 4.82
CA ALA A 376 22.44 -18.91 5.35
C ALA A 376 21.83 -20.20 4.80
N GLY A 377 20.51 -20.24 4.61
CA GLY A 377 19.83 -21.35 3.93
C GLY A 377 20.33 -21.51 2.50
N ARG A 378 20.31 -20.42 1.71
CA ARG A 378 20.82 -20.42 0.31
C ARG A 378 22.29 -20.80 0.22
N TYR A 379 23.12 -20.27 1.11
CA TYR A 379 24.53 -20.61 1.18
C TYR A 379 24.74 -22.11 1.42
N ARG A 380 24.01 -22.69 2.33
CA ARG A 380 24.10 -24.12 2.68
C ARG A 380 23.62 -25.01 1.52
N GLU A 381 22.53 -24.63 0.88
CA GLU A 381 21.93 -25.36 -0.24
C GLU A 381 22.86 -25.38 -1.46
N LEU A 382 23.48 -24.24 -1.76
CA LEU A 382 24.30 -24.07 -2.95
C LEU A 382 25.79 -24.39 -2.73
N LYS A 383 26.21 -24.57 -1.47
CA LYS A 383 27.58 -24.93 -1.14
C LYS A 383 28.07 -26.21 -1.84
N PRO A 384 27.30 -27.30 -1.98
CA PRO A 384 27.71 -28.48 -2.71
C PRO A 384 28.07 -28.17 -4.17
N VAL A 385 27.34 -27.31 -4.86
CA VAL A 385 27.63 -26.92 -6.26
C VAL A 385 28.95 -26.17 -6.34
N HIS A 386 29.19 -25.25 -5.41
CA HIS A 386 30.47 -24.54 -5.32
C HIS A 386 31.64 -25.48 -5.00
N ASP A 387 31.46 -26.43 -4.09
CA ASP A 387 32.47 -27.37 -3.69
C ASP A 387 32.79 -28.35 -4.85
N GLN A 388 31.79 -28.81 -5.62
CA GLN A 388 31.96 -29.59 -6.85
C GLN A 388 32.77 -28.81 -7.89
N MET A 389 32.44 -27.52 -8.10
CA MET A 389 33.20 -26.65 -9.01
C MET A 389 34.68 -26.57 -8.61
N ASN A 390 34.97 -26.46 -7.32
CA ASN A 390 36.37 -26.36 -6.82
C ASN A 390 37.11 -27.68 -6.89
N ALA A 391 36.42 -28.82 -6.86
CA ALA A 391 37.01 -30.16 -7.03
C ALA A 391 37.42 -30.44 -8.48
N ILE A 392 36.99 -29.63 -9.45
CA ILE A 392 37.34 -29.80 -10.85
C ILE A 392 38.75 -29.18 -11.11
N HIS A 393 39.76 -30.04 -11.33
CA HIS A 393 41.13 -29.60 -11.55
C HIS A 393 41.38 -29.11 -12.98
N ARG A 394 40.66 -29.63 -13.99
CA ARG A 394 40.83 -29.27 -15.41
C ARG A 394 40.07 -27.97 -15.72
N GLN A 395 40.82 -26.93 -16.11
CA GLN A 395 40.26 -25.58 -16.31
C GLN A 395 39.09 -25.55 -17.29
N GLY A 396 39.17 -26.21 -18.44
CA GLY A 396 38.09 -26.21 -19.43
C GLY A 396 36.80 -26.95 -18.96
N GLN A 397 36.94 -27.95 -18.10
CA GLN A 397 35.78 -28.61 -17.48
C GLN A 397 35.18 -27.73 -16.39
N ARG A 398 36.02 -27.02 -15.64
CA ARG A 398 35.56 -26.05 -14.61
C ARG A 398 34.81 -24.88 -15.22
N GLU A 399 35.21 -24.38 -16.38
CA GLU A 399 34.50 -23.32 -17.10
C GLU A 399 33.16 -23.79 -17.64
N LYS A 400 33.07 -24.98 -18.21
CA LYS A 400 31.79 -25.60 -18.61
C LYS A 400 30.85 -25.79 -17.43
N PHE A 401 31.37 -26.25 -16.30
CA PHE A 401 30.59 -26.40 -15.07
C PHE A 401 30.08 -25.04 -14.57
N LYS A 402 30.95 -24.01 -14.58
CA LYS A 402 30.54 -22.63 -14.20
C LYS A 402 29.44 -22.10 -15.11
N ALA A 403 29.53 -22.33 -16.42
CA ALA A 403 28.50 -21.88 -17.36
C ALA A 403 27.17 -22.63 -17.14
N ALA A 404 27.25 -23.93 -16.86
CA ALA A 404 26.03 -24.73 -16.58
C ALA A 404 25.35 -24.36 -15.25
N HIS A 405 26.10 -23.88 -14.26
CA HIS A 405 25.63 -23.57 -12.91
C HIS A 405 25.79 -22.07 -12.55
N GLU A 406 25.83 -21.18 -13.56
CA GLU A 406 26.12 -19.76 -13.36
C GLU A 406 25.15 -19.11 -12.38
N GLY A 407 23.85 -19.38 -12.49
CA GLY A 407 22.81 -18.85 -11.62
C GLY A 407 22.99 -19.29 -10.16
N GLU A 408 23.28 -20.56 -9.94
CA GLU A 408 23.49 -21.15 -8.61
C GLU A 408 24.76 -20.62 -7.95
N LEU A 409 25.86 -20.56 -8.71
CA LEU A 409 27.13 -20.01 -8.24
C LEU A 409 27.01 -18.52 -7.92
N ARG A 410 26.30 -17.76 -8.75
CA ARG A 410 26.04 -16.33 -8.50
C ARG A 410 25.26 -16.13 -7.21
N GLN A 411 24.21 -16.90 -6.98
CA GLN A 411 23.42 -16.86 -5.73
C GLN A 411 24.27 -17.26 -4.53
N PHE A 412 25.11 -18.30 -4.67
CA PHE A 412 26.03 -18.70 -3.62
C PHE A 412 27.01 -17.57 -3.24
N TYR A 413 27.61 -16.92 -4.21
CA TYR A 413 28.54 -15.81 -3.93
C TYR A 413 27.85 -14.61 -3.34
N MET A 414 26.61 -14.31 -3.75
CA MET A 414 25.79 -13.25 -3.13
C MET A 414 25.48 -13.55 -1.67
N ALA A 415 25.03 -14.76 -1.38
CA ALA A 415 24.78 -15.22 -0.02
C ALA A 415 26.04 -15.19 0.84
N ARG A 416 27.16 -15.72 0.32
CA ARG A 416 28.47 -15.71 1.00
C ARG A 416 28.94 -14.28 1.30
N ARG A 417 28.76 -13.33 0.37
CA ARG A 417 29.15 -11.92 0.55
C ARG A 417 28.35 -11.27 1.68
N LYS A 418 27.05 -11.51 1.77
CA LYS A 418 26.21 -11.00 2.86
C LYS A 418 26.56 -11.60 4.23
N LEU A 419 26.99 -12.84 4.23
CA LEU A 419 27.33 -13.58 5.46
C LEU A 419 28.79 -13.40 5.89
N LYS A 420 29.62 -12.69 5.12
CA LYS A 420 31.07 -12.62 5.30
C LYS A 420 31.49 -12.26 6.73
N ASP A 421 30.83 -11.27 7.32
CA ASP A 421 31.18 -10.72 8.64
C ASP A 421 30.52 -11.47 9.79
N HIS A 422 29.78 -12.54 9.48
CA HIS A 422 29.01 -13.30 10.46
C HIS A 422 29.55 -14.72 10.70
N PHE A 423 30.60 -15.11 9.99
CA PHE A 423 31.24 -16.39 10.25
C PHE A 423 32.03 -16.37 11.57
N THR A 424 31.91 -17.43 12.35
CA THR A 424 32.76 -17.63 13.52
C THR A 424 34.20 -17.89 13.10
N PRO A 425 35.20 -17.74 14.00
CA PRO A 425 36.58 -18.10 13.70
C PRO A 425 36.76 -19.52 13.13
N GLU A 426 35.87 -20.45 13.49
CA GLU A 426 35.86 -21.84 12.99
C GLU A 426 35.12 -21.98 11.66
N GLY A 427 34.71 -20.87 11.01
CA GLY A 427 34.02 -20.86 9.71
C GLY A 427 32.58 -21.33 9.76
N ARG A 428 31.92 -21.29 10.92
CA ARG A 428 30.50 -21.69 11.10
C ARG A 428 29.61 -20.43 11.23
N LEU A 429 28.35 -20.58 10.85
CA LEU A 429 27.34 -19.54 11.06
C LEU A 429 26.55 -19.82 12.35
N PRO A 430 26.30 -18.81 13.18
CA PRO A 430 25.63 -18.98 14.47
C PRO A 430 24.11 -19.07 14.34
N LEU A 431 23.60 -19.98 13.51
CA LEU A 431 22.19 -20.10 13.15
C LEU A 431 21.26 -20.30 14.35
N THR A 432 21.71 -21.11 15.32
CA THR A 432 20.95 -21.39 16.53
C THR A 432 20.78 -20.11 17.37
N LYS A 433 21.87 -19.31 17.47
CA LYS A 433 21.84 -18.03 18.17
C LYS A 433 20.90 -17.03 17.48
N TRP A 434 20.93 -16.94 16.15
CA TRP A 434 20.05 -16.04 15.40
C TRP A 434 18.59 -16.43 15.51
N ARG A 435 18.28 -17.74 15.44
CA ARG A 435 16.91 -18.23 15.65
C ARG A 435 16.42 -17.91 17.07
N LYS A 436 17.23 -18.18 18.07
CA LYS A 436 16.88 -17.89 19.47
C LYS A 436 16.66 -16.39 19.68
N GLU A 437 17.57 -15.55 19.20
CA GLU A 437 17.46 -14.10 19.29
C GLU A 437 16.19 -13.59 18.60
N ARG A 438 15.88 -14.09 17.38
CA ARG A 438 14.65 -13.74 16.68
C ARG A 438 13.40 -14.12 17.48
N ASP A 439 13.38 -15.32 18.04
CA ASP A 439 12.21 -15.83 18.79
C ASP A 439 12.04 -15.06 20.11
N GLU A 440 13.12 -14.70 20.79
CA GLU A 440 13.12 -13.83 21.97
C GLU A 440 12.60 -12.42 21.63
N LEU A 441 13.06 -11.84 20.51
CA LEU A 441 12.60 -10.54 20.03
C LEU A 441 11.11 -10.60 19.65
N GLN A 442 10.64 -11.69 19.05
CA GLN A 442 9.25 -11.91 18.72
C GLN A 442 8.37 -11.93 19.98
N GLN A 443 8.79 -12.63 21.02
CA GLN A 443 8.08 -12.66 22.31
C GLN A 443 8.06 -11.26 22.95
N ALA A 444 9.20 -10.57 22.98
CA ALA A 444 9.30 -9.22 23.52
C ALA A 444 8.43 -8.22 22.75
N TYR A 445 8.38 -8.34 21.43
CA TYR A 445 7.49 -7.54 20.58
C TYR A 445 6.02 -7.76 20.94
N GLN A 446 5.60 -9.02 21.12
CA GLN A 446 4.22 -9.34 21.50
C GLN A 446 3.85 -8.79 22.88
N GLN A 447 4.79 -8.83 23.84
CA GLN A 447 4.58 -8.25 25.17
C GLN A 447 4.41 -6.73 25.10
N ASP A 448 5.24 -6.05 24.32
CA ASP A 448 5.13 -4.60 24.15
C ASP A 448 3.84 -4.23 23.38
N TYR A 449 3.47 -5.01 22.38
CA TYR A 449 2.22 -4.83 21.65
C TYR A 449 0.98 -5.02 22.56
N ALA A 450 1.01 -5.98 23.47
CA ALA A 450 -0.05 -6.18 24.45
C ALA A 450 -0.21 -4.98 25.40
N LYS A 451 0.91 -4.26 25.71
CA LYS A 451 0.88 -3.01 26.48
C LYS A 451 0.46 -1.81 25.62
N TYR A 452 0.92 -1.77 24.38
CA TYR A 452 0.65 -0.69 23.43
C TYR A 452 -0.84 -0.58 23.08
N LYS A 453 -1.50 -1.72 22.85
CA LYS A 453 -2.90 -1.77 22.42
C LYS A 453 -3.86 -1.03 23.34
N PRO A 454 -3.92 -1.33 24.67
CA PRO A 454 -4.85 -0.65 25.58
C PRO A 454 -4.53 0.86 25.73
N ILE A 455 -3.25 1.24 25.72
CA ILE A 455 -2.86 2.66 25.78
C ILE A 455 -3.36 3.41 24.55
N ARG A 456 -3.23 2.79 23.36
CA ARG A 456 -3.72 3.37 22.11
C ARG A 456 -5.23 3.49 22.09
N GLU A 457 -5.95 2.48 22.55
CA GLU A 457 -7.41 2.49 22.62
C GLU A 457 -7.90 3.59 23.58
N ASP A 458 -7.27 3.75 24.72
CA ASP A 458 -7.59 4.79 25.67
C ASP A 458 -7.24 6.21 25.14
N LEU A 459 -6.08 6.33 24.51
CA LEU A 459 -5.64 7.58 23.88
C LEU A 459 -6.61 8.03 22.77
N MET A 460 -7.15 7.12 22.00
CA MET A 460 -8.18 7.44 20.98
C MET A 460 -9.44 8.03 21.64
N LYS A 461 -9.88 7.47 22.77
CA LYS A 461 -11.00 8.01 23.54
C LYS A 461 -10.69 9.41 24.09
N LEU A 462 -9.50 9.56 24.67
CA LEU A 462 -9.04 10.85 25.19
C LEU A 462 -8.99 11.92 24.10
N TYR A 463 -8.52 11.61 22.89
CA TYR A 463 -8.52 12.56 21.78
C TYR A 463 -9.93 12.92 21.30
N GLN A 464 -10.86 11.97 21.31
CA GLN A 464 -12.25 12.26 20.99
C GLN A 464 -12.84 13.23 22.00
N VAL A 465 -12.59 12.99 23.29
CA VAL A 465 -13.02 13.88 24.37
C VAL A 465 -12.36 15.24 24.23
N LYS A 466 -11.04 15.29 24.03
CA LYS A 466 -10.27 16.54 23.87
C LYS A 466 -10.81 17.35 22.68
N SER A 467 -11.07 16.73 21.57
CA SER A 467 -11.65 17.42 20.39
C SER A 467 -13.00 18.08 20.68
N VAL A 468 -13.83 17.42 21.49
CA VAL A 468 -15.13 17.99 21.92
C VAL A 468 -14.92 19.14 22.89
N VAL A 469 -14.01 18.97 23.85
CA VAL A 469 -13.66 20.00 24.86
C VAL A 469 -13.09 21.24 24.19
N ASP A 470 -12.13 21.07 23.26
CA ASP A 470 -11.54 22.17 22.50
C ASP A 470 -12.60 22.92 21.66
N SER A 471 -13.56 22.17 21.09
CA SER A 471 -14.68 22.77 20.34
C SER A 471 -15.63 23.54 21.26
N ALA A 472 -15.90 23.02 22.45
CA ALA A 472 -16.72 23.66 23.47
C ALA A 472 -16.07 24.95 23.99
N SER A 473 -14.77 24.93 24.30
CA SER A 473 -14.01 26.09 24.77
C SER A 473 -14.01 27.23 23.74
N ARG A 474 -13.73 26.93 22.47
CA ARG A 474 -13.79 27.92 21.38
C ARG A 474 -15.17 28.55 21.22
N GLN A 475 -16.24 27.76 21.40
CA GLN A 475 -17.60 28.25 21.28
C GLN A 475 -17.98 29.18 22.45
N GLN A 476 -17.48 28.91 23.66
CA GLN A 476 -17.66 29.81 24.82
C GLN A 476 -16.89 31.12 24.64
N GLU A 477 -15.63 31.07 24.17
CA GLU A 477 -14.84 32.26 23.89
C GLU A 477 -15.51 33.17 22.85
N GLN A 478 -15.98 32.59 21.73
CA GLN A 478 -16.72 33.35 20.71
C GLN A 478 -18.02 33.97 21.25
N THR A 479 -18.70 33.29 22.16
CA THR A 479 -19.94 33.81 22.77
C THR A 479 -19.63 34.92 23.75
N GLN A 480 -18.53 34.82 24.51
CA GLN A 480 -18.09 35.86 25.44
C GLN A 480 -17.59 37.11 24.69
N THR A 481 -16.85 36.93 23.59
CA THR A 481 -16.39 38.06 22.75
C THR A 481 -17.59 38.83 22.17
N LYS A 482 -18.57 38.11 21.60
CA LYS A 482 -19.80 38.73 21.08
C LYS A 482 -20.64 39.41 22.14
N ARG A 483 -20.61 39.00 23.41
CA ARG A 483 -21.29 39.68 24.53
C ARG A 483 -20.51 40.94 24.92
N ARG A 484 -19.17 40.88 25.00
CA ARG A 484 -18.34 42.06 25.29
C ARG A 484 -18.52 43.16 24.22
N ASP A 485 -18.51 42.78 22.95
CA ASP A 485 -18.72 43.73 21.85
C ASP A 485 -20.09 44.39 21.92
N ARG A 486 -21.15 43.63 22.26
CA ARG A 486 -22.51 44.17 22.46
C ARG A 486 -22.68 45.09 23.70
N ASP A 487 -21.88 44.84 24.75
CA ASP A 487 -21.89 45.65 25.96
C ASP A 487 -21.01 46.92 25.82
N MET A 488 -20.08 46.94 24.83
CA MET A 488 -19.28 48.14 24.47
C MET A 488 -20.04 49.08 23.49
N ASP A 489 -21.02 48.54 22.74
CA ASP A 489 -21.85 49.30 21.83
C ASP A 489 -23.17 49.84 22.48
N ARG A 490 -23.30 49.67 23.81
CA ARG A 490 -24.38 50.24 24.66
C ARG A 490 -23.80 51.29 25.60
#